data_4fac1359bc104a9bce3e6ae0a812bd80
#
_entry.id   4fac1359bc104a9bce3e6ae0a812bd80
#
_cell.length_a   1.000
_cell.length_b   1.000
_cell.length_c   1.000
_cell.angle_alpha   90.00
_cell.angle_beta   90.00
_cell.angle_gamma   90.00
#
_symmetry.space_group_name_H-M   'P 1'
#
loop_
_entity.id
_entity.type
_entity.pdbx_description
1 polymer ?
#
loop_
_entity_poly.entity_id
_entity_poly.type
_entity_poly.pdbx_seq_one_letter_code
_entity_poly.pdbx_strand_id
1 'polypeptide(L)'
;MSLPLETETLMFREAAQTADVVAAQFARNADTIAALAQSLRDNPPPFVVTCARGSSDHAATYAKYLFETQLGIVTASASPSVGSVYAAPLQLRGALYIVISQSGKSPDLLRNAEAAKAAGARVVALVNVEDSPLAQLADVVIALGAGPEKSVAATKSYLASLAAVLQLGAVWKNDPALLAAVDALPQQLRSAWQADWSTLTAGLVPAHNLFVLGRGLGLGAAQEAALKFKETCGLHAEAYSSAEVKHGPMALVGPGFPVLVFAQPDETGAGTRALADEFRARGAQVWLAAPDGDLPLADAAHPACAPLLTVQSFYRAINALALQRGHNPDLPPHLNKVTETV
;
A
#
# COMPACT_ATOMS: atom_id res chain seq x y z
N MET A 1 -24.20 -7.22 -20.54
CA MET A 1 -23.85 -8.40 -19.72
C MET A 1 -24.28 -8.10 -18.30
N SER A 2 -24.86 -9.08 -17.58
CA SER A 2 -25.13 -8.93 -16.14
C SER A 2 -23.82 -8.84 -15.38
N LEU A 3 -23.79 -8.04 -14.30
CA LEU A 3 -22.62 -8.00 -13.40
C LEU A 3 -22.49 -9.36 -12.68
N PRO A 4 -21.25 -9.79 -12.34
CA PRO A 4 -21.01 -10.97 -11.54
C PRO A 4 -21.54 -10.78 -10.10
N LEU A 5 -21.73 -11.88 -9.37
CA LEU A 5 -21.96 -11.82 -7.93
C LEU A 5 -20.67 -11.37 -7.24
N GLU A 6 -20.80 -10.79 -6.03
CA GLU A 6 -19.66 -10.26 -5.27
C GLU A 6 -18.51 -11.28 -5.12
N THR A 7 -18.82 -12.52 -4.75
CA THR A 7 -17.84 -13.59 -4.55
C THR A 7 -17.31 -14.21 -5.85
N GLU A 8 -17.85 -13.82 -7.00
CA GLU A 8 -17.45 -14.35 -8.31
C GLU A 8 -16.38 -13.47 -8.98
N THR A 9 -16.22 -12.21 -8.55
CA THR A 9 -15.21 -11.32 -9.11
C THR A 9 -13.80 -11.86 -8.85
N LEU A 10 -12.88 -11.61 -9.77
CA LEU A 10 -11.46 -11.92 -9.58
C LEU A 10 -10.89 -11.12 -8.43
N MET A 11 -11.22 -9.82 -8.35
CA MET A 11 -10.78 -8.92 -7.29
C MET A 11 -11.10 -9.49 -5.90
N PHE A 12 -12.35 -9.95 -5.66
CA PHE A 12 -12.74 -10.55 -4.39
C PHE A 12 -11.91 -11.80 -4.07
N ARG A 13 -11.83 -12.72 -5.04
CA ARG A 13 -11.12 -14.00 -4.86
C ARG A 13 -9.63 -13.81 -4.62
N GLU A 14 -9.01 -12.88 -5.34
CA GLU A 14 -7.60 -12.57 -5.21
C GLU A 14 -7.30 -11.87 -3.88
N ALA A 15 -8.12 -10.90 -3.46
CA ALA A 15 -7.98 -10.25 -2.16
C ALA A 15 -8.18 -11.23 -0.99
N ALA A 16 -9.11 -12.19 -1.09
CA ALA A 16 -9.33 -13.20 -0.08
C ALA A 16 -8.12 -14.13 0.15
N GLN A 17 -7.24 -14.27 -0.84
CA GLN A 17 -6.03 -15.11 -0.75
C GLN A 17 -4.89 -14.46 0.04
N THR A 18 -4.98 -13.17 0.37
CA THR A 18 -3.87 -12.38 0.92
C THR A 18 -3.22 -13.02 2.15
N ALA A 19 -4.01 -13.52 3.08
CA ALA A 19 -3.47 -14.11 4.32
C ALA A 19 -2.57 -15.33 4.06
N ASP A 20 -2.97 -16.19 3.14
CA ASP A 20 -2.20 -17.39 2.77
C ASP A 20 -0.98 -17.03 1.93
N VAL A 21 -1.11 -16.04 1.04
CA VAL A 21 0.01 -15.46 0.29
C VAL A 21 1.07 -14.91 1.23
N VAL A 22 0.70 -14.10 2.22
CA VAL A 22 1.62 -13.49 3.17
C VAL A 22 2.31 -14.55 4.04
N ALA A 23 1.57 -15.56 4.52
CA ALA A 23 2.16 -16.66 5.28
C ALA A 23 3.23 -17.41 4.48
N ALA A 24 2.93 -17.75 3.23
CA ALA A 24 3.87 -18.44 2.34
C ALA A 24 5.07 -17.54 1.96
N GLN A 25 4.83 -16.24 1.73
CA GLN A 25 5.87 -15.26 1.43
C GLN A 25 6.88 -15.13 2.57
N PHE A 26 6.42 -15.04 3.81
CA PHE A 26 7.31 -14.91 4.98
C PHE A 26 8.24 -16.11 5.12
N ALA A 27 7.71 -17.32 4.99
CA ALA A 27 8.52 -18.54 5.04
C ALA A 27 9.53 -18.60 3.88
N ARG A 28 9.10 -18.24 2.67
CA ARG A 28 9.93 -18.29 1.46
C ARG A 28 11.10 -17.33 1.50
N ASN A 29 10.90 -16.12 1.99
CA ASN A 29 11.92 -15.06 1.98
C ASN A 29 12.78 -15.01 3.24
N ALA A 30 12.55 -15.89 4.23
CA ALA A 30 13.19 -15.82 5.54
C ALA A 30 14.72 -15.71 5.45
N ASP A 31 15.38 -16.61 4.73
CA ASP A 31 16.84 -16.64 4.60
C ASP A 31 17.37 -15.43 3.82
N THR A 32 16.70 -15.07 2.72
CA THR A 32 17.07 -13.91 1.90
C THR A 32 16.99 -12.62 2.69
N ILE A 33 15.90 -12.42 3.44
CA ILE A 33 15.70 -11.23 4.27
C ILE A 33 16.67 -11.23 5.46
N ALA A 34 16.94 -12.38 6.09
CA ALA A 34 17.91 -12.48 7.17
C ALA A 34 19.31 -12.08 6.71
N ALA A 35 19.76 -12.60 5.56
CA ALA A 35 21.08 -12.27 4.99
C ALA A 35 21.17 -10.79 4.58
N LEU A 36 20.12 -10.25 3.94
CA LEU A 36 20.06 -8.84 3.58
C LEU A 36 20.11 -7.95 4.83
N ALA A 37 19.25 -8.21 5.81
CA ALA A 37 19.16 -7.44 7.04
C ALA A 37 20.47 -7.47 7.83
N GLN A 38 21.16 -8.63 7.91
CA GLN A 38 22.46 -8.71 8.54
C GLN A 38 23.47 -7.81 7.83
N SER A 39 23.55 -7.90 6.51
CA SER A 39 24.46 -7.07 5.72
C SER A 39 24.17 -5.56 5.83
N LEU A 40 22.88 -5.18 6.00
CA LEU A 40 22.48 -3.79 6.22
C LEU A 40 22.79 -3.30 7.65
N ARG A 41 22.82 -4.18 8.64
CA ARG A 41 23.32 -3.86 9.99
C ARG A 41 24.82 -3.67 10.03
N ASP A 42 25.55 -4.54 9.31
CA ASP A 42 27.02 -4.49 9.26
C ASP A 42 27.51 -3.26 8.48
N ASN A 43 26.78 -2.86 7.44
CA ASN A 43 27.08 -1.72 6.59
C ASN A 43 25.81 -0.91 6.34
N PRO A 44 25.40 -0.05 7.29
CA PRO A 44 24.17 0.74 7.16
C PRO A 44 24.23 1.68 5.94
N PRO A 45 23.19 1.67 5.09
CA PRO A 45 23.13 2.62 4.00
C PRO A 45 22.94 4.05 4.55
N PRO A 46 23.53 5.07 3.93
CA PRO A 46 23.34 6.46 4.34
C PRO A 46 21.89 6.94 4.19
N PHE A 47 21.15 6.35 3.26
CA PHE A 47 19.72 6.60 3.01
C PHE A 47 19.13 5.47 2.17
N VAL A 48 17.81 5.40 2.14
CA VAL A 48 17.04 4.50 1.27
C VAL A 48 16.36 5.31 0.18
N VAL A 49 16.27 4.75 -1.03
CA VAL A 49 15.44 5.29 -2.11
C VAL A 49 14.45 4.21 -2.53
N THR A 50 13.18 4.57 -2.63
CA THR A 50 12.15 3.70 -3.19
C THR A 50 11.78 4.14 -4.60
N CYS A 51 11.47 3.20 -5.50
CA CYS A 51 11.06 3.48 -6.87
C CYS A 51 9.92 2.55 -7.26
N ALA A 52 8.77 3.13 -7.61
CA ALA A 52 7.57 2.36 -7.94
C ALA A 52 6.56 3.19 -8.75
N ARG A 53 5.43 2.56 -9.13
CA ARG A 53 4.28 3.20 -9.78
C ARG A 53 2.97 2.63 -9.22
N GLY A 54 1.91 3.45 -9.25
CA GLY A 54 0.54 3.04 -8.87
C GLY A 54 0.48 2.48 -7.45
N SER A 55 -0.21 1.34 -7.26
CA SER A 55 -0.31 0.68 -5.94
C SER A 55 1.06 0.37 -5.34
N SER A 56 2.06 0.01 -6.15
CA SER A 56 3.42 -0.22 -5.66
C SER A 56 4.06 1.05 -5.09
N ASP A 57 3.72 2.25 -5.60
CA ASP A 57 4.22 3.52 -5.05
C ASP A 57 3.55 3.86 -3.70
N HIS A 58 2.30 3.45 -3.52
CA HIS A 58 1.64 3.54 -2.20
C HIS A 58 2.29 2.58 -1.18
N ALA A 59 2.79 1.42 -1.64
CA ALA A 59 3.62 0.54 -0.80
C ALA A 59 4.98 1.18 -0.48
N ALA A 60 5.55 1.94 -1.41
CA ALA A 60 6.76 2.73 -1.17
C ALA A 60 6.53 3.86 -0.15
N THR A 61 5.35 4.49 -0.15
CA THR A 61 4.95 5.45 0.90
C THR A 61 4.94 4.79 2.28
N TYR A 62 4.38 3.59 2.40
CA TYR A 62 4.43 2.82 3.65
C TYR A 62 5.86 2.49 4.05
N ALA A 63 6.71 2.02 3.10
CA ALA A 63 8.12 1.72 3.36
C ALA A 63 8.88 2.92 3.91
N LYS A 64 8.65 4.11 3.34
CA LYS A 64 9.24 5.36 3.82
C LYS A 64 8.95 5.59 5.29
N TYR A 65 7.68 5.60 5.69
CA TYR A 65 7.32 5.79 7.10
C TYR A 65 7.87 4.68 8.00
N LEU A 66 7.81 3.43 7.56
CA LEU A 66 8.32 2.31 8.35
C LEU A 66 9.83 2.44 8.62
N PHE A 67 10.64 2.68 7.59
CA PHE A 67 12.09 2.77 7.74
C PHE A 67 12.51 4.02 8.52
N GLU A 68 11.87 5.16 8.27
CA GLU A 68 12.18 6.39 9.01
C GLU A 68 11.81 6.27 10.49
N THR A 69 10.65 5.68 10.83
CA THR A 69 10.20 5.58 12.23
C THR A 69 10.84 4.41 12.98
N GLN A 70 11.11 3.28 12.31
CA GLN A 70 11.63 2.09 12.97
C GLN A 70 13.16 1.98 12.95
N LEU A 71 13.80 2.52 11.92
CA LEU A 71 15.25 2.39 11.70
C LEU A 71 15.99 3.75 11.79
N GLY A 72 15.26 4.88 11.74
CA GLY A 72 15.86 6.22 11.73
C GLY A 72 16.60 6.53 10.41
N ILE A 73 16.32 5.79 9.33
CA ILE A 73 17.02 5.96 8.05
C ILE A 73 16.15 6.77 7.10
N VAL A 74 16.64 7.93 6.66
CA VAL A 74 15.95 8.79 5.69
C VAL A 74 15.62 8.00 4.43
N THR A 75 14.37 8.07 4.01
CA THR A 75 13.87 7.34 2.85
C THR A 75 13.20 8.31 1.87
N ALA A 76 13.74 8.39 0.66
CA ALA A 76 13.22 9.24 -0.41
C ALA A 76 12.46 8.39 -1.44
N SER A 77 11.35 8.92 -1.98
CA SER A 77 10.73 8.36 -3.17
C SER A 77 11.42 8.91 -4.41
N ALA A 78 11.85 8.03 -5.31
CA ALA A 78 12.40 8.45 -6.60
C ALA A 78 11.29 9.07 -7.47
N SER A 79 11.67 10.08 -8.25
CA SER A 79 10.86 10.57 -9.37
C SER A 79 11.31 9.84 -10.63
N PRO A 80 10.59 8.80 -11.12
CA PRO A 80 11.12 7.93 -12.18
C PRO A 80 11.51 8.66 -13.46
N SER A 81 10.88 9.80 -13.78
CA SER A 81 11.23 10.62 -14.92
C SER A 81 12.66 11.23 -14.84
N VAL A 82 13.23 11.38 -13.64
CA VAL A 82 14.59 11.89 -13.46
C VAL A 82 15.61 10.95 -14.11
N GLY A 83 15.44 9.65 -13.92
CA GLY A 83 16.30 8.65 -14.57
C GLY A 83 15.84 8.31 -15.99
N SER A 84 14.53 8.10 -16.20
CA SER A 84 14.03 7.56 -17.47
C SER A 84 13.92 8.59 -18.60
N VAL A 85 13.66 9.86 -18.27
CA VAL A 85 13.47 10.95 -19.26
C VAL A 85 14.64 11.93 -19.26
N TYR A 86 15.00 12.44 -18.07
CA TYR A 86 16.09 13.44 -17.97
C TYR A 86 17.49 12.81 -18.01
N ALA A 87 17.60 11.50 -17.78
CA ALA A 87 18.88 10.79 -17.70
C ALA A 87 19.89 11.46 -16.73
N ALA A 88 19.39 12.06 -15.65
CA ALA A 88 20.20 12.83 -14.73
C ALA A 88 21.04 11.88 -13.84
N PRO A 89 22.37 12.13 -13.70
CA PRO A 89 23.23 11.32 -12.86
C PRO A 89 22.95 11.63 -11.38
N LEU A 90 22.40 10.65 -10.65
CA LEU A 90 22.16 10.77 -9.22
C LEU A 90 23.37 10.29 -8.39
N GLN A 91 23.59 10.90 -7.22
CA GLN A 91 24.61 10.51 -6.26
C GLN A 91 24.03 9.45 -5.31
N LEU A 92 24.17 8.16 -5.66
CA LEU A 92 23.53 7.06 -4.94
C LEU A 92 24.53 6.05 -4.33
N ARG A 93 25.80 6.42 -4.26
CA ARG A 93 26.85 5.51 -3.73
C ARG A 93 26.51 5.05 -2.31
N GLY A 94 26.42 3.72 -2.14
CA GLY A 94 26.14 3.08 -0.86
C GLY A 94 24.66 3.16 -0.42
N ALA A 95 23.78 3.82 -1.17
CA ALA A 95 22.35 3.84 -0.87
C ALA A 95 21.72 2.46 -1.07
N LEU A 96 20.65 2.18 -0.32
CA LEU A 96 19.74 1.07 -0.60
C LEU A 96 18.65 1.56 -1.55
N TYR A 97 18.55 0.96 -2.73
CA TYR A 97 17.57 1.32 -3.75
C TYR A 97 16.54 0.19 -3.90
N ILE A 98 15.32 0.43 -3.41
CA ILE A 98 14.25 -0.57 -3.40
C ILE A 98 13.27 -0.29 -4.54
N VAL A 99 13.13 -1.24 -5.47
CA VAL A 99 12.17 -1.15 -6.56
C VAL A 99 11.02 -2.12 -6.30
N ILE A 100 9.80 -1.60 -6.27
CA ILE A 100 8.59 -2.39 -6.05
C ILE A 100 7.81 -2.45 -7.35
N SER A 101 7.62 -3.67 -7.90
CA SER A 101 6.91 -3.87 -9.15
C SER A 101 6.26 -5.24 -9.21
N GLN A 102 4.94 -5.29 -9.45
CA GLN A 102 4.25 -6.57 -9.63
C GLN A 102 4.81 -7.36 -10.83
N SER A 103 4.96 -6.73 -11.99
CA SER A 103 5.41 -7.38 -13.23
C SER A 103 6.93 -7.44 -13.40
N GLY A 104 7.66 -6.50 -12.79
CA GLY A 104 9.10 -6.34 -12.99
C GLY A 104 9.50 -5.98 -14.43
N LYS A 105 8.58 -5.42 -15.24
CA LYS A 105 8.77 -5.17 -16.68
C LYS A 105 8.64 -3.71 -17.11
N SER A 106 8.22 -2.81 -16.21
CA SER A 106 8.01 -1.39 -16.53
C SER A 106 9.31 -0.74 -16.98
N PRO A 107 9.38 -0.18 -18.21
CA PRO A 107 10.63 0.31 -18.79
C PRO A 107 11.28 1.43 -17.99
N ASP A 108 10.48 2.36 -17.44
CA ASP A 108 10.96 3.46 -16.62
C ASP A 108 11.57 2.98 -15.30
N LEU A 109 10.98 1.96 -14.66
CA LEU A 109 11.54 1.37 -13.44
C LEU A 109 12.85 0.63 -13.72
N LEU A 110 12.95 -0.08 -14.84
CA LEU A 110 14.18 -0.76 -15.26
C LEU A 110 15.31 0.25 -15.48
N ARG A 111 15.08 1.33 -16.24
CA ARG A 111 16.06 2.39 -16.47
C ARG A 111 16.55 3.03 -15.18
N ASN A 112 15.61 3.29 -14.24
CA ASN A 112 15.97 3.86 -12.94
C ASN A 112 16.80 2.88 -12.09
N ALA A 113 16.46 1.59 -12.09
CA ALA A 113 17.22 0.56 -11.38
C ALA A 113 18.64 0.39 -11.95
N GLU A 114 18.78 0.40 -13.30
CA GLU A 114 20.07 0.37 -13.98
C GLU A 114 20.93 1.58 -13.62
N ALA A 115 20.35 2.78 -13.71
CA ALA A 115 21.02 4.01 -13.35
C ALA A 115 21.46 4.04 -11.88
N ALA A 116 20.59 3.57 -10.96
CA ALA A 116 20.90 3.49 -9.54
C ALA A 116 22.06 2.52 -9.26
N LYS A 117 22.05 1.35 -9.91
CA LYS A 117 23.14 0.35 -9.80
C LYS A 117 24.45 0.91 -10.34
N ALA A 118 24.43 1.55 -11.51
CA ALA A 118 25.60 2.22 -12.08
C ALA A 118 26.14 3.36 -11.20
N ALA A 119 25.25 4.04 -10.43
CA ALA A 119 25.61 5.07 -9.48
C ALA A 119 26.12 4.53 -8.12
N GLY A 120 26.24 3.20 -7.98
CA GLY A 120 26.79 2.55 -6.78
C GLY A 120 25.79 2.30 -5.66
N ALA A 121 24.48 2.32 -5.95
CA ALA A 121 23.45 1.85 -5.03
C ALA A 121 23.37 0.32 -5.02
N ARG A 122 22.94 -0.25 -3.90
CA ARG A 122 22.51 -1.65 -3.81
C ARG A 122 21.04 -1.74 -4.20
N VAL A 123 20.73 -2.45 -5.28
CA VAL A 123 19.38 -2.58 -5.80
C VAL A 123 18.69 -3.82 -5.22
N VAL A 124 17.55 -3.62 -4.57
CA VAL A 124 16.66 -4.67 -4.08
C VAL A 124 15.34 -4.61 -4.83
N ALA A 125 14.92 -5.71 -5.43
CA ALA A 125 13.66 -5.81 -6.14
C ALA A 125 12.62 -6.58 -5.31
N LEU A 126 11.45 -5.96 -5.09
CA LEU A 126 10.25 -6.62 -4.59
C LEU A 126 9.37 -6.90 -5.80
N VAL A 127 9.33 -8.14 -6.28
CA VAL A 127 8.63 -8.51 -7.53
C VAL A 127 7.77 -9.76 -7.36
N ASN A 128 6.66 -9.81 -8.11
CA ASN A 128 5.83 -11.00 -8.15
C ASN A 128 6.26 -11.97 -9.27
N VAL A 129 6.89 -11.46 -10.34
CA VAL A 129 7.43 -12.24 -11.45
C VAL A 129 8.95 -12.37 -11.27
N GLU A 130 9.38 -13.51 -10.76
CA GLU A 130 10.76 -13.73 -10.30
C GLU A 130 11.78 -13.93 -11.43
N ASP A 131 11.34 -14.24 -12.64
CA ASP A 131 12.16 -14.30 -13.85
C ASP A 131 12.09 -13.01 -14.68
N SER A 132 11.56 -11.93 -14.10
CA SER A 132 11.42 -10.64 -14.77
C SER A 132 12.77 -9.94 -14.99
N PRO A 133 12.85 -9.02 -15.96
CA PRO A 133 14.06 -8.21 -16.18
C PRO A 133 14.54 -7.48 -14.92
N LEU A 134 13.61 -6.97 -14.11
CA LEU A 134 13.98 -6.29 -12.85
C LEU A 134 14.60 -7.26 -11.84
N ALA A 135 14.09 -8.49 -11.74
CA ALA A 135 14.66 -9.50 -10.87
C ALA A 135 16.08 -9.90 -11.30
N GLN A 136 16.32 -10.00 -12.62
CA GLN A 136 17.65 -10.30 -13.15
C GLN A 136 18.67 -9.17 -12.95
N LEU A 137 18.20 -7.93 -12.92
CA LEU A 137 19.02 -6.75 -12.69
C LEU A 137 19.42 -6.55 -11.23
N ALA A 138 18.52 -6.86 -10.30
CA ALA A 138 18.66 -6.57 -8.88
C ALA A 138 19.82 -7.35 -8.22
N ASP A 139 20.39 -6.78 -7.16
CA ASP A 139 21.41 -7.48 -6.33
C ASP A 139 20.75 -8.46 -5.35
N VAL A 140 19.51 -8.18 -4.94
CA VAL A 140 18.69 -9.04 -4.10
C VAL A 140 17.25 -9.01 -4.59
N VAL A 141 16.61 -10.17 -4.63
CA VAL A 141 15.18 -10.31 -4.96
C VAL A 141 14.42 -10.77 -3.73
N ILE A 142 13.39 -10.04 -3.36
CA ILE A 142 12.39 -10.44 -2.38
C ILE A 142 11.11 -10.76 -3.16
N ALA A 143 10.78 -12.03 -3.23
CA ALA A 143 9.62 -12.49 -4.00
C ALA A 143 8.32 -12.09 -3.29
N LEU A 144 7.37 -11.46 -4.02
CA LEU A 144 6.05 -11.19 -3.46
C LEU A 144 5.24 -12.48 -3.29
N GLY A 145 5.44 -13.46 -4.17
CA GLY A 145 4.80 -14.77 -4.05
C GLY A 145 3.27 -14.74 -4.15
N ALA A 146 2.70 -13.64 -4.67
CA ALA A 146 1.25 -13.46 -4.74
C ALA A 146 0.56 -14.38 -5.76
N GLY A 147 1.34 -15.10 -6.57
CA GLY A 147 0.81 -15.92 -7.65
C GLY A 147 0.14 -15.07 -8.76
N PRO A 148 -0.66 -15.69 -9.63
CA PRO A 148 -1.37 -14.96 -10.66
C PRO A 148 -2.39 -13.97 -10.06
N GLU A 149 -2.33 -12.71 -10.49
CA GLU A 149 -3.29 -11.66 -10.17
C GLU A 149 -3.81 -11.10 -11.50
N LYS A 150 -5.06 -11.45 -11.84
CA LYS A 150 -5.66 -11.21 -13.15
C LYS A 150 -6.62 -10.02 -13.15
N SER A 151 -7.21 -9.68 -12.00
CA SER A 151 -7.95 -8.43 -11.84
C SER A 151 -7.03 -7.26 -12.20
N VAL A 152 -7.53 -6.28 -12.96
CA VAL A 152 -6.73 -5.11 -13.36
C VAL A 152 -6.27 -4.34 -12.12
N ALA A 153 -7.17 -4.06 -11.19
CA ALA A 153 -6.85 -3.45 -9.92
C ALA A 153 -6.04 -4.42 -9.04
N ALA A 154 -4.86 -3.99 -8.59
CA ALA A 154 -4.03 -4.77 -7.68
C ALA A 154 -4.67 -4.87 -6.29
N THR A 155 -4.54 -6.04 -5.66
CA THR A 155 -5.02 -6.29 -4.29
C THR A 155 -3.98 -7.05 -3.46
N LYS A 156 -3.92 -8.39 -3.62
CA LYS A 156 -3.00 -9.24 -2.85
C LYS A 156 -1.53 -8.93 -3.13
N SER A 157 -1.16 -8.50 -4.35
CA SER A 157 0.21 -8.12 -4.66
C SER A 157 0.62 -6.82 -3.96
N TYR A 158 -0.30 -5.87 -3.77
CA TYR A 158 -0.07 -4.69 -2.95
C TYR A 158 0.18 -5.05 -1.49
N LEU A 159 -0.71 -5.85 -0.88
CA LEU A 159 -0.56 -6.28 0.52
C LEU A 159 0.69 -7.17 0.72
N ALA A 160 1.04 -8.01 -0.25
CA ALA A 160 2.30 -8.74 -0.26
C ALA A 160 3.52 -7.80 -0.30
N SER A 161 3.42 -6.66 -1.01
CA SER A 161 4.50 -5.66 -1.02
C SER A 161 4.67 -5.01 0.36
N LEU A 162 3.56 -4.62 1.02
CA LEU A 162 3.61 -4.11 2.39
C LEU A 162 4.18 -5.15 3.37
N ALA A 163 3.74 -6.40 3.24
CA ALA A 163 4.21 -7.49 4.09
C ALA A 163 5.72 -7.77 3.92
N ALA A 164 6.24 -7.73 2.68
CA ALA A 164 7.67 -7.86 2.40
C ALA A 164 8.49 -6.72 3.04
N VAL A 165 7.99 -5.49 2.90
CA VAL A 165 8.60 -4.30 3.52
C VAL A 165 8.59 -4.41 5.04
N LEU A 166 7.47 -4.85 5.63
CA LEU A 166 7.32 -5.03 7.07
C LEU A 166 8.27 -6.11 7.59
N GLN A 167 8.35 -7.27 6.92
CA GLN A 167 9.27 -8.35 7.29
C GLN A 167 10.72 -7.88 7.22
N LEU A 168 11.11 -7.20 6.14
CA LEU A 168 12.46 -6.63 6.02
C LEU A 168 12.75 -5.64 7.16
N GLY A 169 11.85 -4.70 7.43
CA GLY A 169 12.01 -3.71 8.49
C GLY A 169 12.13 -4.37 9.89
N ALA A 170 11.30 -5.38 10.17
CA ALA A 170 11.31 -6.11 11.44
C ALA A 170 12.64 -6.86 11.66
N VAL A 171 13.09 -7.61 10.64
CA VAL A 171 14.34 -8.39 10.72
C VAL A 171 15.55 -7.45 10.72
N TRP A 172 15.51 -6.35 9.97
CA TRP A 172 16.59 -5.36 9.97
C TRP A 172 16.72 -4.64 11.32
N LYS A 173 15.61 -4.21 11.92
CA LYS A 173 15.57 -3.61 13.26
C LYS A 173 15.96 -4.64 14.35
N ASN A 174 15.63 -5.92 14.12
CA ASN A 174 15.78 -7.01 15.08
C ASN A 174 15.02 -6.75 16.38
N ASP A 175 13.80 -6.23 16.26
CA ASP A 175 12.92 -5.92 17.38
C ASP A 175 11.97 -7.09 17.69
N PRO A 176 12.02 -7.69 18.90
CA PRO A 176 11.21 -8.87 19.22
C PRO A 176 9.71 -8.65 19.11
N ALA A 177 9.19 -7.44 19.47
CA ALA A 177 7.77 -7.13 19.39
C ALA A 177 7.29 -7.03 17.94
N LEU A 178 8.10 -6.39 17.08
CA LEU A 178 7.79 -6.28 15.65
C LEU A 178 7.90 -7.62 14.94
N LEU A 179 8.87 -8.47 15.30
CA LEU A 179 8.99 -9.84 14.78
C LEU A 179 7.77 -10.69 15.16
N ALA A 180 7.36 -10.67 16.42
CA ALA A 180 6.15 -11.37 16.86
C ALA A 180 4.88 -10.87 16.13
N ALA A 181 4.80 -9.58 15.83
CA ALA A 181 3.70 -9.01 15.08
C ALA A 181 3.69 -9.46 13.60
N VAL A 182 4.86 -9.62 12.99
CA VAL A 182 4.99 -10.22 11.64
C VAL A 182 4.45 -11.65 11.64
N ASP A 183 4.82 -12.46 12.64
CA ASP A 183 4.35 -13.85 12.76
C ASP A 183 2.82 -13.93 12.93
N ALA A 184 2.22 -12.98 13.64
CA ALA A 184 0.77 -12.92 13.87
C ALA A 184 -0.03 -12.40 12.67
N LEU A 185 0.61 -11.68 11.74
CA LEU A 185 -0.05 -10.93 10.67
C LEU A 185 -0.96 -11.79 9.76
N PRO A 186 -0.59 -13.01 9.33
CA PRO A 186 -1.48 -13.81 8.48
C PRO A 186 -2.84 -14.10 9.14
N GLN A 187 -2.84 -14.39 10.46
CA GLN A 187 -4.09 -14.63 11.17
C GLN A 187 -4.91 -13.35 11.33
N GLN A 188 -4.26 -12.23 11.59
CA GLN A 188 -4.92 -10.92 11.67
C GLN A 188 -5.54 -10.51 10.33
N LEU A 189 -4.88 -10.79 9.19
CA LEU A 189 -5.44 -10.57 7.85
C LEU A 189 -6.70 -11.41 7.60
N ARG A 190 -6.76 -12.65 8.09
CA ARG A 190 -7.98 -13.47 8.02
C ARG A 190 -9.12 -12.82 8.81
N SER A 191 -8.84 -12.30 9.99
CA SER A 191 -9.83 -11.58 10.81
C SER A 191 -10.27 -10.28 10.13
N ALA A 192 -9.35 -9.51 9.58
CA ALA A 192 -9.64 -8.25 8.87
C ALA A 192 -10.55 -8.47 7.64
N TRP A 193 -10.41 -9.60 6.94
CA TRP A 193 -11.27 -9.95 5.81
C TRP A 193 -12.74 -10.13 6.20
N GLN A 194 -13.05 -10.39 7.47
CA GLN A 194 -14.42 -10.58 7.96
C GLN A 194 -15.11 -9.27 8.37
N ALA A 195 -14.38 -8.16 8.42
CA ALA A 195 -14.93 -6.87 8.83
C ALA A 195 -16.08 -6.42 7.91
N ASP A 196 -17.16 -5.97 8.52
CA ASP A 196 -18.33 -5.45 7.80
C ASP A 196 -18.24 -3.93 7.66
N TRP A 197 -18.10 -3.47 6.42
CA TRP A 197 -18.10 -2.04 6.07
C TRP A 197 -19.30 -1.68 5.18
N SER A 198 -20.42 -2.38 5.33
CA SER A 198 -21.63 -2.15 4.56
C SER A 198 -22.18 -0.73 4.70
N THR A 199 -21.98 -0.07 5.84
CA THR A 199 -22.37 1.32 6.07
C THR A 199 -21.61 2.29 5.15
N LEU A 200 -20.30 2.04 4.89
CA LEU A 200 -19.52 2.80 3.94
C LEU A 200 -20.05 2.60 2.52
N THR A 201 -20.26 1.35 2.11
CA THR A 201 -20.71 1.05 0.74
C THR A 201 -22.08 1.68 0.47
N ALA A 202 -23.05 1.52 1.38
CA ALA A 202 -24.37 2.10 1.24
C ALA A 202 -24.33 3.65 1.11
N GLY A 203 -23.49 4.31 1.92
CA GLY A 203 -23.37 5.77 1.89
C GLY A 203 -22.67 6.31 0.65
N LEU A 204 -21.77 5.52 0.03
CA LEU A 204 -20.99 5.95 -1.14
C LEU A 204 -21.61 5.57 -2.49
N VAL A 205 -22.71 4.81 -2.53
CA VAL A 205 -23.41 4.52 -3.80
C VAL A 205 -23.76 5.80 -4.57
N PRO A 206 -24.38 6.84 -3.95
CA PRO A 206 -24.74 8.07 -4.65
C PRO A 206 -23.59 9.09 -4.76
N ALA A 207 -22.42 8.83 -4.15
CA ALA A 207 -21.33 9.80 -4.06
C ALA A 207 -20.67 10.07 -5.43
N HIS A 208 -20.19 11.29 -5.63
CA HIS A 208 -19.45 11.70 -6.83
C HIS A 208 -17.98 11.97 -6.54
N ASN A 209 -17.64 12.28 -5.31
CA ASN A 209 -16.28 12.51 -4.83
C ASN A 209 -16.16 12.09 -3.37
N LEU A 210 -14.93 11.96 -2.88
CA LEU A 210 -14.65 11.85 -1.45
C LEU A 210 -13.18 12.18 -1.16
N PHE A 211 -12.92 12.49 0.11
CA PHE A 211 -11.55 12.44 0.63
C PHE A 211 -11.29 11.14 1.39
N VAL A 212 -10.07 10.63 1.25
CA VAL A 212 -9.56 9.51 2.06
C VAL A 212 -8.39 10.02 2.89
N LEU A 213 -8.52 9.97 4.20
CA LEU A 213 -7.52 10.51 5.11
C LEU A 213 -6.75 9.40 5.82
N GLY A 214 -5.42 9.53 5.82
CA GLY A 214 -4.52 8.72 6.62
C GLY A 214 -3.40 9.59 7.17
N ARG A 215 -2.53 9.04 8.02
CA ARG A 215 -1.34 9.75 8.51
C ARG A 215 -0.25 8.75 8.86
N GLY A 216 1.03 9.16 8.75
CA GLY A 216 2.14 8.28 9.08
C GLY A 216 2.10 7.01 8.25
N LEU A 217 2.21 5.87 8.92
CA LEU A 217 2.11 4.54 8.29
C LEU A 217 0.81 4.33 7.50
N GLY A 218 -0.29 4.98 7.91
CA GLY A 218 -1.60 4.87 7.27
C GLY A 218 -1.76 5.69 5.98
N LEU A 219 -0.82 6.58 5.63
CA LEU A 219 -0.95 7.42 4.43
C LEU A 219 -0.94 6.58 3.14
N GLY A 220 -0.05 5.59 3.05
CA GLY A 220 -0.01 4.68 1.90
C GLY A 220 -1.31 3.89 1.70
N ALA A 221 -1.97 3.50 2.80
CA ALA A 221 -3.28 2.85 2.75
C ALA A 221 -4.38 3.80 2.25
N ALA A 222 -4.36 5.07 2.65
CA ALA A 222 -5.30 6.07 2.16
C ALA A 222 -5.10 6.36 0.66
N GLN A 223 -3.86 6.44 0.20
CA GLN A 223 -3.52 6.58 -1.22
C GLN A 223 -4.02 5.39 -2.04
N GLU A 224 -3.83 4.18 -1.55
CA GLU A 224 -4.31 2.95 -2.20
C GLU A 224 -5.83 2.92 -2.27
N ALA A 225 -6.53 3.27 -1.19
CA ALA A 225 -7.97 3.34 -1.19
C ALA A 225 -8.51 4.37 -2.19
N ALA A 226 -7.91 5.57 -2.24
CA ALA A 226 -8.28 6.58 -3.21
C ALA A 226 -8.06 6.14 -4.67
N LEU A 227 -7.01 5.35 -4.93
CA LEU A 227 -6.77 4.75 -6.24
C LEU A 227 -7.88 3.74 -6.57
N LYS A 228 -8.21 2.83 -5.66
CA LYS A 228 -9.24 1.80 -5.88
C LYS A 228 -10.63 2.40 -6.10
N PHE A 229 -11.01 3.46 -5.40
CA PHE A 229 -12.27 4.17 -5.69
C PHE A 229 -12.34 4.66 -7.14
N LYS A 230 -11.24 5.20 -7.67
CA LYS A 230 -11.15 5.66 -9.06
C LYS A 230 -11.18 4.49 -10.04
N GLU A 231 -10.35 3.47 -9.82
CA GLU A 231 -10.21 2.34 -10.72
C GLU A 231 -11.50 1.51 -10.81
N THR A 232 -12.08 1.14 -9.67
CA THR A 232 -13.14 0.12 -9.62
C THR A 232 -14.55 0.69 -9.53
N CYS A 233 -14.73 1.89 -8.97
CA CYS A 233 -16.05 2.47 -8.72
C CYS A 233 -16.36 3.68 -9.60
N GLY A 234 -15.43 4.15 -10.44
CA GLY A 234 -15.59 5.39 -11.19
C GLY A 234 -15.86 6.59 -10.28
N LEU A 235 -15.31 6.58 -9.06
CA LEU A 235 -15.53 7.59 -8.04
C LEU A 235 -14.27 8.42 -7.83
N HIS A 236 -14.37 9.74 -8.05
CA HIS A 236 -13.26 10.64 -7.80
C HIS A 236 -12.88 10.64 -6.32
N ALA A 237 -11.65 10.29 -6.01
CA ALA A 237 -11.16 10.21 -4.63
C ALA A 237 -9.76 10.80 -4.53
N GLU A 238 -9.53 11.60 -3.50
CA GLU A 238 -8.21 12.17 -3.20
C GLU A 238 -7.76 11.75 -1.80
N ALA A 239 -6.49 11.34 -1.71
CA ALA A 239 -5.88 10.98 -0.44
C ALA A 239 -5.06 12.12 0.13
N TYR A 240 -5.24 12.40 1.42
CA TYR A 240 -4.45 13.40 2.15
C TYR A 240 -3.96 12.84 3.49
N SER A 241 -2.81 13.32 3.91
CA SER A 241 -2.47 13.25 5.33
C SER A 241 -3.51 14.06 6.13
N SER A 242 -3.94 13.51 7.28
CA SER A 242 -4.88 14.21 8.18
C SER A 242 -4.32 15.55 8.70
N ALA A 243 -3.02 15.82 8.56
CA ALA A 243 -2.44 17.12 8.78
C ALA A 243 -2.53 18.00 7.52
N GLU A 244 -2.13 17.48 6.35
CA GLU A 244 -2.01 18.23 5.11
C GLU A 244 -3.37 18.71 4.59
N VAL A 245 -4.45 17.96 4.81
CA VAL A 245 -5.80 18.36 4.41
C VAL A 245 -6.20 19.72 4.99
N LYS A 246 -5.64 20.13 6.12
CA LYS A 246 -5.88 21.43 6.76
C LYS A 246 -5.24 22.61 6.02
N HIS A 247 -4.28 22.34 5.13
CA HIS A 247 -3.53 23.37 4.38
C HIS A 247 -4.17 23.71 3.02
N GLY A 248 -5.50 23.63 2.94
CA GLY A 248 -6.28 24.03 1.76
C GLY A 248 -7.45 23.09 1.45
N PRO A 249 -7.23 21.79 1.23
CA PRO A 249 -8.30 20.86 0.78
C PRO A 249 -9.54 20.83 1.66
N MET A 250 -9.38 21.03 2.98
CA MET A 250 -10.50 21.07 3.93
C MET A 250 -11.54 22.17 3.63
N ALA A 251 -11.24 23.15 2.77
CA ALA A 251 -12.19 24.16 2.34
C ALA A 251 -13.39 23.56 1.58
N LEU A 252 -13.24 22.38 1.00
CA LEU A 252 -14.31 21.64 0.33
C LEU A 252 -15.21 20.85 1.31
N VAL A 253 -14.74 20.62 2.55
CA VAL A 253 -15.42 19.75 3.51
C VAL A 253 -16.52 20.53 4.24
N GLY A 254 -17.75 20.23 3.89
CA GLY A 254 -18.96 20.83 4.44
C GLY A 254 -20.11 19.83 4.46
N PRO A 255 -21.38 20.32 4.60
CA PRO A 255 -22.55 19.44 4.73
C PRO A 255 -22.64 18.40 3.62
N GLY A 256 -22.72 17.11 4.01
CA GLY A 256 -22.83 15.97 3.10
C GLY A 256 -21.56 15.58 2.34
N PHE A 257 -20.43 16.28 2.51
CA PHE A 257 -19.20 15.91 1.83
C PHE A 257 -18.64 14.58 2.40
N PRO A 258 -18.37 13.55 1.55
CA PRO A 258 -17.95 12.23 2.01
C PRO A 258 -16.47 12.22 2.40
N VAL A 259 -16.15 11.68 3.57
CA VAL A 259 -14.77 11.50 4.06
C VAL A 259 -14.60 10.13 4.67
N LEU A 260 -13.65 9.35 4.16
CA LEU A 260 -13.18 8.11 4.77
C LEU A 260 -11.90 8.39 5.54
N VAL A 261 -11.85 7.99 6.81
CA VAL A 261 -10.72 8.27 7.70
C VAL A 261 -10.11 6.96 8.22
N PHE A 262 -8.83 6.79 8.01
CA PHE A 262 -8.04 5.67 8.55
C PHE A 262 -7.25 6.16 9.78
N ALA A 263 -7.74 5.88 10.99
CA ALA A 263 -7.04 6.22 12.22
C ALA A 263 -6.14 5.07 12.66
N GLN A 264 -4.85 5.33 12.69
CA GLN A 264 -3.85 4.35 13.11
C GLN A 264 -3.81 4.21 14.65
N PRO A 265 -3.49 3.02 15.20
CA PRO A 265 -3.29 2.82 16.63
C PRO A 265 -1.86 3.23 17.07
N ASP A 266 -1.44 4.44 16.66
CA ASP A 266 -0.14 5.02 16.96
C ASP A 266 -0.29 6.50 17.41
N GLU A 267 0.82 7.21 17.51
CA GLU A 267 0.88 8.62 17.93
C GLU A 267 0.08 9.55 17.01
N THR A 268 -0.22 9.12 15.79
CA THR A 268 -0.99 9.91 14.81
C THR A 268 -2.50 9.76 15.00
N GLY A 269 -2.94 8.72 15.70
CA GLY A 269 -4.34 8.32 15.80
C GLY A 269 -5.23 9.35 16.47
N ALA A 270 -4.81 9.91 17.58
CA ALA A 270 -5.60 10.90 18.34
C ALA A 270 -5.91 12.14 17.49
N GLY A 271 -4.91 12.70 16.81
CA GLY A 271 -5.08 13.86 15.94
C GLY A 271 -5.96 13.57 14.71
N THR A 272 -5.89 12.35 14.18
CA THR A 272 -6.71 11.92 13.04
C THR A 272 -8.18 11.76 13.45
N ARG A 273 -8.47 11.22 14.65
CA ARG A 273 -9.81 11.13 15.21
C ARG A 273 -10.43 12.51 15.47
N ALA A 274 -9.65 13.41 16.09
CA ALA A 274 -10.09 14.78 16.35
C ALA A 274 -10.48 15.51 15.06
N LEU A 275 -9.77 15.26 13.95
CA LEU A 275 -10.13 15.81 12.65
C LEU A 275 -11.43 15.19 12.10
N ALA A 276 -11.65 13.90 12.28
CA ALA A 276 -12.92 13.26 11.91
C ALA A 276 -14.10 13.90 12.64
N ASP A 277 -13.95 14.18 13.93
CA ASP A 277 -15.00 14.86 14.72
C ASP A 277 -15.18 16.31 14.29
N GLU A 278 -14.10 17.03 13.95
CA GLU A 278 -14.18 18.40 13.38
C GLU A 278 -14.99 18.39 12.08
N PHE A 279 -14.77 17.41 11.20
CA PHE A 279 -15.49 17.31 9.94
C PHE A 279 -16.96 16.89 10.13
N ARG A 280 -17.25 16.00 11.08
CA ARG A 280 -18.65 15.71 11.48
C ARG A 280 -19.38 16.95 11.98
N ALA A 281 -18.71 17.78 12.80
CA ALA A 281 -19.28 19.03 13.30
C ALA A 281 -19.59 20.06 12.17
N ARG A 282 -18.92 19.95 11.01
CA ARG A 282 -19.24 20.74 9.81
C ARG A 282 -20.37 20.14 8.96
N GLY A 283 -20.95 19.00 9.39
CA GLY A 283 -21.99 18.29 8.68
C GLY A 283 -21.47 17.37 7.56
N ALA A 284 -20.18 17.09 7.48
CA ALA A 284 -19.63 16.13 6.54
C ALA A 284 -20.08 14.69 6.88
N GLN A 285 -20.19 13.85 5.87
CA GLN A 285 -20.47 12.44 6.03
C GLN A 285 -19.14 11.69 6.25
N VAL A 286 -18.83 11.34 7.50
CA VAL A 286 -17.52 10.78 7.88
C VAL A 286 -17.66 9.33 8.31
N TRP A 287 -16.86 8.45 7.73
CA TRP A 287 -16.64 7.08 8.17
C TRP A 287 -15.24 6.94 8.76
N LEU A 288 -15.17 6.56 10.01
CA LEU A 288 -13.92 6.35 10.73
C LEU A 288 -13.62 4.85 10.82
N ALA A 289 -12.57 4.40 10.14
CA ALA A 289 -12.01 3.07 10.31
C ALA A 289 -11.03 3.05 11.48
N ALA A 290 -11.46 2.44 12.57
CA ALA A 290 -10.73 2.30 13.82
C ALA A 290 -11.35 1.16 14.63
N PRO A 291 -10.67 0.58 15.66
CA PRO A 291 -11.23 -0.49 16.49
C PRO A 291 -12.58 -0.12 17.12
N ASP A 292 -12.74 1.14 17.49
CA ASP A 292 -13.95 1.74 18.10
C ASP A 292 -14.66 2.74 17.16
N GLY A 293 -14.39 2.66 15.86
CA GLY A 293 -14.96 3.55 14.85
C GLY A 293 -16.23 3.01 14.18
N ASP A 294 -16.73 3.76 13.19
CA ASP A 294 -17.91 3.36 12.41
C ASP A 294 -17.64 2.11 11.53
N LEU A 295 -16.37 1.93 11.17
CA LEU A 295 -15.90 0.81 10.38
C LEU A 295 -14.96 -0.03 11.23
N PRO A 296 -15.38 -1.25 11.64
CA PRO A 296 -14.58 -2.09 12.52
C PRO A 296 -13.28 -2.52 11.87
N LEU A 297 -12.20 -2.55 12.63
CA LEU A 297 -10.89 -3.06 12.26
C LEU A 297 -10.50 -4.26 13.13
N ALA A 298 -9.74 -5.18 12.56
CA ALA A 298 -9.07 -6.21 13.35
C ALA A 298 -7.96 -5.58 14.21
N ASP A 299 -7.76 -6.11 15.41
CA ASP A 299 -6.70 -5.67 16.31
C ASP A 299 -5.33 -5.96 15.70
N ALA A 300 -4.50 -4.94 15.63
CA ALA A 300 -3.13 -5.05 15.16
C ALA A 300 -2.17 -5.35 16.32
N ALA A 301 -1.39 -6.42 16.23
CA ALA A 301 -0.37 -6.76 17.22
C ALA A 301 0.72 -5.68 17.36
N HIS A 302 0.93 -4.88 16.31
CA HIS A 302 1.83 -3.74 16.30
C HIS A 302 1.28 -2.66 15.35
N PRO A 303 1.43 -1.35 15.63
CA PRO A 303 0.93 -0.29 14.76
C PRO A 303 1.37 -0.40 13.29
N ALA A 304 2.57 -0.92 13.04
CA ALA A 304 3.06 -1.15 11.68
C ALA A 304 2.21 -2.15 10.87
N CYS A 305 1.48 -3.05 11.53
CA CYS A 305 0.58 -4.01 10.87
C CYS A 305 -0.78 -3.40 10.50
N ALA A 306 -1.20 -2.35 11.19
CA ALA A 306 -2.54 -1.78 11.05
C ALA A 306 -2.89 -1.34 9.61
N PRO A 307 -2.00 -0.71 8.82
CA PRO A 307 -2.30 -0.36 7.42
C PRO A 307 -2.67 -1.58 6.56
N LEU A 308 -2.01 -2.72 6.77
CA LEU A 308 -2.30 -3.96 6.03
C LEU A 308 -3.70 -4.47 6.36
N LEU A 309 -4.08 -4.45 7.64
CA LEU A 309 -5.40 -4.91 8.11
C LEU A 309 -6.51 -3.99 7.59
N THR A 310 -6.28 -2.68 7.64
CA THR A 310 -7.21 -1.67 7.12
C THR A 310 -7.50 -1.89 5.63
N VAL A 311 -6.46 -2.08 4.82
CA VAL A 311 -6.62 -2.29 3.38
C VAL A 311 -7.26 -3.65 3.08
N GLN A 312 -6.96 -4.69 3.87
CA GLN A 312 -7.61 -6.00 3.72
C GLN A 312 -9.14 -5.90 3.91
N SER A 313 -9.60 -5.19 4.93
CA SER A 313 -11.03 -4.94 5.14
C SER A 313 -11.62 -4.07 4.03
N PHE A 314 -10.89 -3.05 3.60
CA PHE A 314 -11.28 -2.14 2.54
C PHE A 314 -11.48 -2.85 1.18
N TYR A 315 -10.65 -3.82 0.82
CA TYR A 315 -10.77 -4.51 -0.47
C TYR A 315 -12.09 -5.27 -0.62
N ARG A 316 -12.60 -5.84 0.45
CA ARG A 316 -13.92 -6.45 0.44
C ARG A 316 -15.03 -5.40 0.20
N ALA A 317 -14.97 -4.30 0.92
CA ALA A 317 -15.95 -3.23 0.81
C ALA A 317 -15.94 -2.57 -0.58
N ILE A 318 -14.75 -2.28 -1.13
CA ILE A 318 -14.66 -1.60 -2.43
C ILE A 318 -15.14 -2.49 -3.58
N ASN A 319 -14.94 -3.80 -3.50
CA ASN A 319 -15.48 -4.76 -4.46
C ASN A 319 -17.03 -4.73 -4.45
N ALA A 320 -17.64 -4.75 -3.28
CA ALA A 320 -19.10 -4.63 -3.13
C ALA A 320 -19.61 -3.30 -3.65
N LEU A 321 -18.97 -2.18 -3.32
CA LEU A 321 -19.34 -0.85 -3.79
C LEU A 321 -19.26 -0.74 -5.33
N ALA A 322 -18.22 -1.30 -5.95
CA ALA A 322 -18.10 -1.29 -7.41
C ALA A 322 -19.34 -1.90 -8.08
N LEU A 323 -19.76 -3.08 -7.63
CA LEU A 323 -20.95 -3.76 -8.15
C LEU A 323 -22.24 -2.98 -7.88
N GLN A 324 -22.41 -2.42 -6.67
CA GLN A 324 -23.56 -1.59 -6.31
C GLN A 324 -23.66 -0.31 -7.17
N ARG A 325 -22.54 0.22 -7.63
CA ARG A 325 -22.47 1.36 -8.55
C ARG A 325 -22.58 0.97 -10.03
N GLY A 326 -22.75 -0.32 -10.33
CA GLY A 326 -22.90 -0.81 -11.71
C GLY A 326 -21.59 -1.02 -12.46
N HIS A 327 -20.45 -1.08 -11.75
CA HIS A 327 -19.13 -1.32 -12.33
C HIS A 327 -18.67 -2.76 -12.13
N ASN A 328 -17.90 -3.29 -13.08
CA ASN A 328 -17.19 -4.54 -12.91
C ASN A 328 -15.77 -4.23 -12.41
N PRO A 329 -15.41 -4.58 -11.15
CA PRO A 329 -14.09 -4.26 -10.58
C PRO A 329 -12.93 -4.97 -11.28
N ASP A 330 -13.19 -6.06 -12.00
CA ASP A 330 -12.17 -6.82 -12.71
C ASP A 330 -11.78 -6.19 -14.06
N LEU A 331 -12.66 -5.36 -14.62
CA LEU A 331 -12.53 -4.77 -15.96
C LEU A 331 -12.81 -3.26 -15.94
N PRO A 332 -12.00 -2.48 -15.21
CA PRO A 332 -12.18 -1.04 -15.17
C PRO A 332 -11.95 -0.44 -16.58
N PRO A 333 -12.77 0.56 -16.98
CA PRO A 333 -12.65 1.17 -18.30
C PRO A 333 -11.29 1.86 -18.46
N HIS A 334 -10.73 1.80 -19.66
CA HIS A 334 -9.47 2.46 -20.06
C HIS A 334 -8.20 1.98 -19.34
N LEU A 335 -8.26 0.92 -18.53
CA LEU A 335 -7.10 0.39 -17.83
C LEU A 335 -6.72 -1.00 -18.33
N ASN A 336 -5.41 -1.28 -18.33
CA ASN A 336 -4.83 -2.58 -18.61
C ASN A 336 -4.05 -3.07 -17.39
N LYS A 337 -3.92 -4.39 -17.24
CA LYS A 337 -3.18 -5.00 -16.11
C LYS A 337 -1.71 -4.57 -16.07
N VAL A 338 -1.10 -4.39 -17.21
CA VAL A 338 0.28 -3.87 -17.32
C VAL A 338 0.25 -2.56 -18.07
N THR A 339 0.78 -1.52 -17.44
CA THR A 339 0.94 -0.21 -18.04
C THR A 339 2.41 0.01 -18.34
N GLU A 340 2.72 0.39 -19.59
CA GLU A 340 4.06 0.75 -20.01
C GLU A 340 4.18 2.28 -20.03
N THR A 341 5.13 2.79 -19.25
CA THR A 341 5.51 4.21 -19.20
C THR A 341 6.99 4.38 -19.54
N VAL A 342 7.33 5.49 -20.19
CA VAL A 342 8.71 5.84 -20.59
C VAL A 342 9.20 7.05 -19.83
#